data_b29bd0ac8164efae3e035c6f885a591c
#
_entry.id   b29bd0ac8164efae3e035c6f885a591c
#
_cell.length_a   1.000
_cell.length_b   1.000
_cell.length_c   1.000
_cell.angle_alpha   90.00
_cell.angle_beta   90.00
_cell.angle_gamma   90.00
#
_symmetry.space_group_name_H-M   'P 1'
#
loop_
_entity.id
_entity.type
_entity.pdbx_description
1 polymer ?
#
loop_
_entity_poly.entity_id
_entity_poly.type
_entity_poly.pdbx_seq_one_letter_code
_entity_poly.pdbx_strand_id
1 'polypeptide(L)'
;MQRTKIAQLFADVDAFGGKEITVAGWVRSVRDMKNFGFVTLNDGSCFRDLQVVMSRETLENYDEIAAQNVSAALICKGTLKLTPEAQQPFELTAESISVEGISAPDYPLQKKRATVEFLRTQQHLRPRTNLFRAVFRIRSVAAASIHSFFQDRGFVYVNTPIITASDCEGAGEMFRVTALDMEDVPRVSEKAAAESGGELHAGEVDWSRDFFGKPASLTVSGQLNAENFAMAFGDVYTFGPTFRAENSNTKRHAAEFWMVEPKIAFADLEDDMNLAEDMLKHVINKVMDRCPDELAMLNKFVDKGLIERLTHVATSDFARVTYTEAVSILEDAVAKGHTFEYPVSWGIDLQTEHERFLTEEHFKRPTFVTDYPVEIKAFYMRLNDDGKTVAAADCLVPGIGEIIGGSQREERLDVLERRIGELGMDPAQYKYYCDLRRYGSCRHAGFGLGFERLVMYLTGVQNIRDVIPHPRTVGNAEF
;
A
#
# COMPACT_ATOMS: atom_id res chain seq x y z
N MET A 1 -2.85 -20.84 -27.83
CA MET A 1 -2.12 -20.02 -28.82
C MET A 1 -0.79 -19.61 -28.25
N GLN A 2 0.31 -19.86 -28.95
CA GLN A 2 1.62 -19.36 -28.55
C GLN A 2 1.75 -17.92 -29.06
N ARG A 3 1.96 -16.97 -28.13
CA ARG A 3 2.10 -15.55 -28.47
C ARG A 3 3.39 -14.98 -27.84
N THR A 4 4.02 -14.05 -28.54
CA THR A 4 5.16 -13.30 -28.03
C THR A 4 4.65 -12.11 -27.21
N LYS A 5 5.17 -11.92 -25.99
CA LYS A 5 4.83 -10.76 -25.17
C LYS A 5 5.61 -9.54 -25.64
N ILE A 6 4.98 -8.38 -25.65
CA ILE A 6 5.64 -7.11 -26.02
C ILE A 6 6.85 -6.83 -25.12
N ALA A 7 6.79 -7.18 -23.83
CA ALA A 7 7.94 -7.08 -22.92
C ALA A 7 9.17 -7.87 -23.39
N GLN A 8 8.99 -9.04 -24.02
CA GLN A 8 10.10 -9.85 -24.54
C GLN A 8 10.79 -9.16 -25.71
N LEU A 9 10.03 -8.46 -26.57
CA LEU A 9 10.56 -7.71 -27.70
C LEU A 9 11.46 -6.55 -27.23
N PHE A 10 11.08 -5.86 -26.15
CA PHE A 10 11.90 -4.79 -25.57
C PHE A 10 13.10 -5.30 -24.78
N ALA A 11 13.02 -6.52 -24.23
CA ALA A 11 14.13 -7.12 -23.47
C ALA A 11 15.25 -7.65 -24.40
N ASP A 12 14.91 -8.20 -25.54
CA ASP A 12 15.88 -8.79 -26.48
C ASP A 12 15.35 -8.67 -27.93
N VAL A 13 15.43 -7.46 -28.49
CA VAL A 13 14.91 -7.18 -29.83
C VAL A 13 15.64 -7.95 -30.91
N ASP A 14 16.93 -8.24 -30.74
CA ASP A 14 17.76 -8.95 -31.74
C ASP A 14 17.33 -10.42 -31.90
N ALA A 15 16.84 -11.00 -30.79
CA ALA A 15 16.30 -12.37 -30.82
C ALA A 15 15.05 -12.50 -31.72
N PHE A 16 14.33 -11.40 -31.99
CA PHE A 16 13.07 -11.41 -32.77
C PHE A 16 13.15 -10.67 -34.10
N GLY A 17 14.19 -9.90 -34.35
CA GLY A 17 14.37 -9.14 -35.61
C GLY A 17 14.30 -10.02 -36.82
N GLY A 18 13.49 -9.65 -37.79
CA GLY A 18 13.26 -10.41 -39.04
C GLY A 18 12.44 -11.68 -38.86
N LYS A 19 11.99 -12.04 -37.67
CA LYS A 19 11.17 -13.23 -37.43
C LYS A 19 9.69 -12.95 -37.50
N GLU A 20 8.94 -13.95 -37.95
CA GLU A 20 7.49 -13.98 -37.87
C GLU A 20 7.10 -14.22 -36.40
N ILE A 21 6.25 -13.34 -35.85
CA ILE A 21 5.73 -13.42 -34.47
C ILE A 21 4.23 -13.19 -34.46
N THR A 22 3.60 -13.67 -33.40
CA THR A 22 2.20 -13.38 -33.08
C THR A 22 2.12 -12.62 -31.76
N VAL A 23 1.46 -11.45 -31.77
CA VAL A 23 1.15 -10.65 -30.59
C VAL A 23 -0.36 -10.51 -30.45
N ALA A 24 -0.84 -10.42 -29.21
CA ALA A 24 -2.25 -10.18 -28.94
C ALA A 24 -2.37 -9.12 -27.86
N GLY A 25 -3.25 -8.15 -28.04
CA GLY A 25 -3.40 -7.06 -27.08
C GLY A 25 -4.56 -6.13 -27.42
N TRP A 26 -4.60 -5.01 -26.72
CA TRP A 26 -5.67 -4.03 -26.87
C TRP A 26 -5.19 -2.78 -27.61
N VAL A 27 -6.06 -2.27 -28.48
CA VAL A 27 -5.84 -1.06 -29.26
C VAL A 27 -5.71 0.15 -28.33
N ARG A 28 -4.60 0.88 -28.48
CA ARG A 28 -4.36 2.19 -27.87
C ARG A 28 -4.72 3.33 -28.80
N SER A 29 -4.41 3.16 -30.08
CA SER A 29 -4.82 4.06 -31.13
C SER A 29 -4.76 3.37 -32.50
N VAL A 30 -5.59 3.83 -33.41
CA VAL A 30 -5.50 3.50 -34.84
C VAL A 30 -5.28 4.80 -35.59
N ARG A 31 -4.39 4.77 -36.59
CA ARG A 31 -4.15 5.88 -37.53
C ARG A 31 -4.22 5.33 -38.96
N ASP A 32 -5.27 5.68 -39.67
CA ASP A 32 -5.46 5.36 -41.07
C ASP A 32 -4.81 6.42 -41.95
N MET A 33 -3.98 6.02 -42.91
CA MET A 33 -3.31 6.84 -43.93
C MET A 33 -3.79 6.46 -45.35
N LYS A 34 -4.98 5.86 -45.48
CA LYS A 34 -5.66 5.39 -46.70
C LYS A 34 -5.07 4.11 -47.26
N ASN A 35 -3.80 4.06 -47.71
CA ASN A 35 -3.16 2.87 -48.29
C ASN A 35 -2.45 2.02 -47.24
N PHE A 36 -2.02 2.61 -46.17
CA PHE A 36 -1.42 1.94 -45.01
C PHE A 36 -1.88 2.62 -43.70
N GLY A 37 -1.60 2.03 -42.57
CA GLY A 37 -1.95 2.58 -41.30
C GLY A 37 -1.14 2.00 -40.17
N PHE A 38 -1.39 2.51 -38.97
CA PHE A 38 -0.70 2.10 -37.75
C PHE A 38 -1.72 1.76 -36.65
N VAL A 39 -1.53 0.62 -36.03
CA VAL A 39 -2.20 0.26 -34.77
C VAL A 39 -1.18 0.31 -33.67
N THR A 40 -1.44 1.11 -32.64
CA THR A 40 -0.68 1.05 -31.39
C THR A 40 -1.33 0.03 -30.49
N LEU A 41 -0.61 -1.03 -30.14
CA LEU A 41 -1.11 -2.18 -29.39
C LEU A 41 -0.38 -2.32 -28.06
N ASN A 42 -1.10 -2.67 -27.01
CA ASN A 42 -0.53 -3.03 -25.72
C ASN A 42 -1.11 -4.35 -25.22
N ASP A 43 -0.25 -5.26 -24.80
CA ASP A 43 -0.62 -6.58 -24.29
C ASP A 43 -0.64 -6.68 -22.76
N GLY A 44 -0.36 -5.58 -22.05
CA GLY A 44 -0.28 -5.53 -20.60
C GLY A 44 1.02 -6.08 -20.01
N SER A 45 1.93 -6.65 -20.79
CA SER A 45 3.17 -7.25 -20.29
C SER A 45 4.23 -6.21 -19.88
N CYS A 46 4.20 -5.00 -20.48
CA CYS A 46 5.04 -3.86 -20.11
C CYS A 46 4.29 -2.53 -20.28
N PHE A 47 4.91 -1.43 -19.87
CA PHE A 47 4.31 -0.11 -19.99
C PHE A 47 4.33 0.39 -21.45
N ARG A 48 5.34 0.01 -22.24
CA ARG A 48 5.52 0.40 -23.64
C ARG A 48 4.49 -0.25 -24.54
N ASP A 49 4.14 0.44 -25.60
CA ASP A 49 3.23 -0.03 -26.64
C ASP A 49 4.02 -0.52 -27.86
N LEU A 50 3.45 -1.45 -28.63
CA LEU A 50 3.99 -1.91 -29.91
C LEU A 50 3.28 -1.19 -31.05
N GLN A 51 4.03 -0.68 -32.04
CA GLN A 51 3.48 -0.21 -33.30
C GLN A 51 3.33 -1.38 -34.28
N VAL A 52 2.11 -1.58 -34.77
CA VAL A 52 1.79 -2.54 -35.83
C VAL A 52 1.50 -1.74 -37.07
N VAL A 53 2.26 -2.02 -38.15
CA VAL A 53 2.07 -1.44 -39.47
C VAL A 53 1.11 -2.32 -40.26
N MET A 54 0.05 -1.78 -40.78
CA MET A 54 -0.93 -2.45 -41.60
C MET A 54 -0.96 -1.85 -43.00
N SER A 55 -1.10 -2.68 -44.02
CA SER A 55 -1.20 -2.28 -45.43
C SER A 55 -2.47 -2.80 -46.06
N ARG A 56 -3.10 -1.99 -46.87
CA ARG A 56 -4.26 -2.38 -47.68
C ARG A 56 -3.95 -3.42 -48.73
N GLU A 57 -2.69 -3.50 -49.14
CA GLU A 57 -2.24 -4.50 -50.11
C GLU A 57 -2.13 -5.91 -49.51
N THR A 58 -1.91 -6.01 -48.22
CA THR A 58 -1.68 -7.29 -47.51
C THR A 58 -2.86 -7.74 -46.65
N LEU A 59 -3.69 -6.81 -46.18
CA LEU A 59 -4.79 -7.10 -45.25
C LEU A 59 -6.14 -6.99 -45.97
N GLU A 60 -6.81 -8.11 -46.25
CA GLU A 60 -8.15 -8.14 -46.82
C GLU A 60 -9.19 -7.38 -45.98
N ASN A 61 -9.02 -7.41 -44.66
CA ASN A 61 -9.89 -6.73 -43.66
C ASN A 61 -9.35 -5.37 -43.19
N TYR A 62 -8.54 -4.69 -44.01
CA TYR A 62 -7.93 -3.39 -43.61
C TYR A 62 -8.96 -2.37 -43.08
N ASP A 63 -10.09 -2.20 -43.78
CA ASP A 63 -11.12 -1.25 -43.40
C ASP A 63 -11.78 -1.60 -42.06
N GLU A 64 -11.96 -2.89 -41.77
CA GLU A 64 -12.44 -3.38 -40.49
C GLU A 64 -11.46 -3.00 -39.38
N ILE A 65 -10.15 -3.20 -39.58
CA ILE A 65 -9.12 -2.87 -38.58
C ILE A 65 -8.97 -1.36 -38.40
N ALA A 66 -9.01 -0.59 -39.49
CA ALA A 66 -8.94 0.85 -39.49
C ALA A 66 -10.10 1.49 -38.70
N ALA A 67 -11.27 0.85 -38.67
CA ALA A 67 -12.46 1.28 -37.95
C ALA A 67 -12.49 0.87 -36.46
N GLN A 68 -11.50 0.09 -35.98
CA GLN A 68 -11.50 -0.35 -34.59
C GLN A 68 -11.35 0.79 -33.60
N ASN A 69 -12.14 0.74 -32.54
CA ASN A 69 -12.07 1.71 -31.47
C ASN A 69 -10.96 1.38 -30.45
N VAL A 70 -10.59 2.37 -29.62
CA VAL A 70 -9.70 2.16 -28.46
C VAL A 70 -10.23 1.02 -27.61
N SER A 71 -9.35 0.19 -27.09
CA SER A 71 -9.64 -1.03 -26.30
C SER A 71 -10.22 -2.22 -27.06
N ALA A 72 -10.39 -2.18 -28.38
CA ALA A 72 -10.64 -3.39 -29.13
C ALA A 72 -9.48 -4.38 -28.94
N ALA A 73 -9.77 -5.67 -28.85
CA ALA A 73 -8.80 -6.72 -28.70
C ALA A 73 -8.41 -7.30 -30.06
N LEU A 74 -7.13 -7.30 -30.38
CA LEU A 74 -6.60 -7.77 -31.66
C LEU A 74 -5.54 -8.85 -31.45
N ILE A 75 -5.48 -9.78 -32.43
CA ILE A 75 -4.37 -10.70 -32.64
C ILE A 75 -3.69 -10.29 -33.93
N CYS A 76 -2.40 -9.95 -33.84
CA CYS A 76 -1.59 -9.50 -35.00
C CYS A 76 -0.48 -10.52 -35.24
N LYS A 77 -0.38 -11.03 -36.46
CA LYS A 77 0.70 -11.89 -36.92
C LYS A 77 1.46 -11.16 -38.02
N GLY A 78 2.78 -11.24 -37.99
CA GLY A 78 3.62 -10.59 -39.00
C GLY A 78 5.10 -10.66 -38.65
N THR A 79 5.90 -9.95 -39.45
CA THR A 79 7.36 -9.91 -39.30
C THR A 79 7.80 -8.70 -38.47
N LEU A 80 8.64 -8.94 -37.46
CA LEU A 80 9.23 -7.85 -36.66
C LEU A 80 10.35 -7.17 -37.43
N LYS A 81 10.16 -5.91 -37.78
CA LYS A 81 11.13 -5.08 -38.48
C LYS A 81 11.87 -4.19 -37.52
N LEU A 82 13.20 -4.22 -37.54
CA LEU A 82 14.06 -3.33 -36.78
C LEU A 82 14.08 -1.92 -37.40
N THR A 83 13.91 -0.91 -36.59
CA THR A 83 13.86 0.51 -36.97
C THR A 83 14.72 1.35 -36.00
N PRO A 84 16.04 1.11 -35.89
CA PRO A 84 16.91 1.69 -34.88
C PRO A 84 16.99 3.22 -34.93
N GLU A 85 16.78 3.82 -36.12
CA GLU A 85 16.79 5.28 -36.30
C GLU A 85 15.42 5.94 -36.04
N ALA A 86 14.36 5.16 -35.79
CA ALA A 86 13.03 5.67 -35.52
C ALA A 86 12.81 5.89 -34.02
N GLN A 87 11.74 6.60 -33.65
CA GLN A 87 11.34 6.81 -32.27
C GLN A 87 11.08 5.48 -31.53
N GLN A 88 10.57 4.46 -32.24
CA GLN A 88 10.48 3.09 -31.74
C GLN A 88 11.55 2.23 -32.40
N PRO A 89 12.27 1.38 -31.63
CA PRO A 89 13.40 0.61 -32.15
C PRO A 89 12.97 -0.52 -33.10
N PHE A 90 11.69 -0.84 -33.14
CA PHE A 90 11.09 -1.87 -33.98
C PHE A 90 9.60 -1.64 -34.19
N GLU A 91 9.06 -2.27 -35.22
CA GLU A 91 7.62 -2.32 -35.53
C GLU A 91 7.23 -3.71 -36.05
N LEU A 92 5.98 -4.10 -35.89
CA LEU A 92 5.44 -5.32 -36.47
C LEU A 92 4.80 -5.00 -37.84
N THR A 93 5.36 -5.50 -38.92
CA THR A 93 4.70 -5.44 -40.23
C THR A 93 3.69 -6.57 -40.32
N ALA A 94 2.41 -6.23 -40.27
CA ALA A 94 1.33 -7.20 -40.16
C ALA A 94 1.09 -7.92 -41.50
N GLU A 95 1.00 -9.24 -41.42
CA GLU A 95 0.57 -10.15 -42.51
C GLU A 95 -0.89 -10.52 -42.31
N SER A 96 -1.35 -10.65 -41.08
CA SER A 96 -2.76 -10.82 -40.74
C SER A 96 -3.09 -10.16 -39.41
N ILE A 97 -4.29 -9.59 -39.30
CA ILE A 97 -4.86 -9.06 -38.05
C ILE A 97 -6.28 -9.60 -37.92
N SER A 98 -6.59 -10.21 -36.79
CA SER A 98 -7.95 -10.64 -36.45
C SER A 98 -8.49 -9.85 -35.27
N VAL A 99 -9.77 -9.53 -35.31
CA VAL A 99 -10.50 -8.91 -34.20
C VAL A 99 -11.00 -10.01 -33.29
N GLU A 100 -10.44 -10.07 -32.07
CA GLU A 100 -10.88 -11.00 -31.03
C GLU A 100 -12.08 -10.46 -30.27
N GLY A 101 -12.11 -9.13 -30.08
CA GLY A 101 -13.23 -8.45 -29.44
C GLY A 101 -13.31 -6.99 -29.85
N ILE A 102 -14.49 -6.56 -30.26
CA ILE A 102 -14.76 -5.15 -30.59
C ILE A 102 -14.89 -4.31 -29.33
N SER A 103 -14.60 -3.01 -29.45
CA SER A 103 -14.92 -2.02 -28.42
C SER A 103 -16.11 -1.19 -28.89
N ALA A 104 -17.19 -1.17 -28.10
CA ALA A 104 -18.40 -0.45 -28.44
C ALA A 104 -18.15 1.06 -28.62
N PRO A 105 -18.92 1.76 -29.46
CA PRO A 105 -18.75 3.19 -29.73
C PRO A 105 -18.88 4.10 -28.51
N ASP A 106 -19.63 3.66 -27.50
CA ASP A 106 -19.88 4.35 -26.25
C ASP A 106 -18.80 4.08 -25.16
N TYR A 107 -17.69 3.43 -25.53
CA TYR A 107 -16.57 3.19 -24.61
C TYR A 107 -16.15 4.50 -23.90
N PRO A 108 -16.21 4.56 -22.56
CA PRO A 108 -16.12 5.84 -21.84
C PRO A 108 -14.70 6.44 -21.81
N LEU A 109 -13.65 5.61 -21.96
CA LEU A 109 -12.26 6.07 -21.87
C LEU A 109 -11.69 6.38 -23.26
N GLN A 110 -12.21 7.42 -23.88
CA GLN A 110 -11.78 7.88 -25.20
C GLN A 110 -10.38 8.55 -25.16
N LYS A 111 -9.83 8.92 -26.32
CA LYS A 111 -8.50 9.56 -26.47
C LYS A 111 -8.35 10.88 -25.68
N LYS A 112 -9.45 11.53 -25.29
CA LYS A 112 -9.42 12.73 -24.47
C LYS A 112 -8.95 12.39 -23.05
N ARG A 113 -8.17 13.29 -22.43
CA ARG A 113 -7.74 13.14 -21.04
C ARG A 113 -8.95 13.09 -20.11
N ALA A 114 -9.16 11.98 -19.43
CA ALA A 114 -10.15 11.85 -18.39
C ALA A 114 -9.60 12.41 -17.07
N THR A 115 -10.44 13.03 -16.26
CA THR A 115 -10.06 13.45 -14.90
C THR A 115 -9.98 12.25 -13.96
N VAL A 116 -9.22 12.36 -12.90
CA VAL A 116 -9.09 11.29 -11.90
C VAL A 116 -10.42 11.01 -11.20
N GLU A 117 -11.22 12.07 -10.98
CA GLU A 117 -12.56 11.97 -10.40
C GLU A 117 -13.49 11.13 -11.29
N PHE A 118 -13.49 11.37 -12.58
CA PHE A 118 -14.25 10.55 -13.53
C PHE A 118 -13.74 9.10 -13.53
N LEU A 119 -12.42 8.89 -13.49
CA LEU A 119 -11.84 7.53 -13.48
C LEU A 119 -12.19 6.76 -12.21
N ARG A 120 -12.47 7.43 -11.08
CA ARG A 120 -13.01 6.79 -9.87
C ARG A 120 -14.42 6.22 -10.06
N THR A 121 -15.23 6.79 -10.94
CA THR A 121 -16.53 6.23 -11.31
C THR A 121 -16.43 5.08 -12.31
N GLN A 122 -15.24 4.87 -12.88
CA GLN A 122 -14.95 3.83 -13.88
C GLN A 122 -13.88 2.85 -13.37
N GLN A 123 -13.97 2.40 -12.12
CA GLN A 123 -12.94 1.61 -11.44
C GLN A 123 -12.54 0.36 -12.23
N HIS A 124 -13.49 -0.33 -12.84
CA HIS A 124 -13.31 -1.54 -13.63
C HIS A 124 -12.58 -1.29 -14.99
N LEU A 125 -12.60 -0.06 -15.49
CA LEU A 125 -11.95 0.32 -16.76
C LEU A 125 -10.69 1.16 -16.57
N ARG A 126 -10.55 1.88 -15.45
CA ARG A 126 -9.43 2.78 -15.21
C ARG A 126 -8.03 2.13 -15.31
N PRO A 127 -7.84 0.80 -15.06
CA PRO A 127 -6.54 0.15 -15.29
C PRO A 127 -6.07 0.22 -16.74
N ARG A 128 -6.94 0.49 -17.69
CA ARG A 128 -6.60 0.67 -19.11
C ARG A 128 -5.96 2.03 -19.42
N THR A 129 -5.96 2.99 -18.49
CA THR A 129 -5.31 4.30 -18.65
C THR A 129 -3.83 4.25 -18.29
N ASN A 130 -3.01 5.15 -18.84
CA ASN A 130 -1.58 5.18 -18.55
C ASN A 130 -1.29 5.43 -17.06
N LEU A 131 -2.06 6.32 -16.41
CA LEU A 131 -1.90 6.60 -14.99
C LEU A 131 -2.04 5.31 -14.15
N PHE A 132 -3.16 4.62 -14.29
CA PHE A 132 -3.44 3.45 -13.45
C PHE A 132 -2.63 2.21 -13.85
N ARG A 133 -2.26 2.09 -15.12
CA ARG A 133 -1.26 1.09 -15.55
C ARG A 133 0.06 1.29 -14.83
N ALA A 134 0.58 2.51 -14.78
CA ALA A 134 1.81 2.80 -14.05
C ALA A 134 1.67 2.54 -12.56
N VAL A 135 0.63 3.05 -11.92
CA VAL A 135 0.37 2.87 -10.48
C VAL A 135 0.30 1.39 -10.10
N PHE A 136 -0.52 0.59 -10.81
CA PHE A 136 -0.71 -0.81 -10.43
C PHE A 136 0.48 -1.71 -10.79
N ARG A 137 1.29 -1.35 -11.79
CA ARG A 137 2.57 -2.03 -12.05
C ARG A 137 3.58 -1.74 -10.94
N ILE A 138 3.73 -0.49 -10.53
CA ILE A 138 4.58 -0.10 -9.40
C ILE A 138 4.10 -0.78 -8.11
N ARG A 139 2.78 -0.79 -7.85
CA ARG A 139 2.20 -1.51 -6.71
C ARG A 139 2.60 -3.00 -6.71
N SER A 140 2.52 -3.66 -7.85
CA SER A 140 2.89 -5.07 -8.00
C SER A 140 4.38 -5.31 -7.74
N VAL A 141 5.26 -4.46 -8.29
CA VAL A 141 6.71 -4.56 -8.09
C VAL A 141 7.07 -4.27 -6.64
N ALA A 142 6.47 -3.26 -6.02
CA ALA A 142 6.68 -2.92 -4.61
C ALA A 142 6.29 -4.09 -3.69
N ALA A 143 5.14 -4.72 -3.91
CA ALA A 143 4.70 -5.87 -3.12
C ALA A 143 5.68 -7.06 -3.23
N ALA A 144 6.09 -7.41 -4.46
CA ALA A 144 7.07 -8.46 -4.68
C ALA A 144 8.44 -8.12 -4.06
N SER A 145 8.84 -6.84 -4.07
CA SER A 145 10.09 -6.37 -3.48
C SER A 145 10.10 -6.48 -1.96
N ILE A 146 8.96 -6.20 -1.30
CA ILE A 146 8.80 -6.38 0.13
C ILE A 146 8.96 -7.87 0.50
N HIS A 147 8.29 -8.76 -0.22
CA HIS A 147 8.43 -10.19 0.02
C HIS A 147 9.87 -10.67 -0.17
N SER A 148 10.55 -10.27 -1.28
CA SER A 148 11.94 -10.67 -1.50
C SER A 148 12.88 -10.10 -0.42
N PHE A 149 12.67 -8.86 0.02
CA PHE A 149 13.49 -8.25 1.07
C PHE A 149 13.50 -9.08 2.36
N PHE A 150 12.33 -9.50 2.83
CA PHE A 150 12.20 -10.28 4.05
C PHE A 150 12.61 -11.74 3.86
N GLN A 151 12.20 -12.40 2.76
CA GLN A 151 12.54 -13.80 2.49
C GLN A 151 14.04 -14.00 2.30
N ASP A 152 14.75 -13.09 1.60
CA ASP A 152 16.19 -13.15 1.39
C ASP A 152 16.98 -12.96 2.71
N ARG A 153 16.34 -12.39 3.75
CA ARG A 153 16.89 -12.23 5.11
C ARG A 153 16.45 -13.33 6.08
N GLY A 154 15.71 -14.34 5.61
CA GLY A 154 15.29 -15.49 6.42
C GLY A 154 14.04 -15.25 7.28
N PHE A 155 13.33 -14.14 7.09
CA PHE A 155 12.07 -13.88 7.78
C PHE A 155 11.00 -14.88 7.37
N VAL A 156 10.20 -15.32 8.34
CA VAL A 156 9.03 -16.17 8.10
C VAL A 156 7.79 -15.31 7.83
N TYR A 157 7.13 -15.53 6.69
CA TYR A 157 5.85 -14.90 6.38
C TYR A 157 4.71 -15.54 7.15
N VAL A 158 3.98 -14.75 7.92
CA VAL A 158 2.87 -15.21 8.77
C VAL A 158 1.55 -14.57 8.35
N ASN A 159 0.52 -15.39 8.20
CA ASN A 159 -0.85 -14.94 7.97
C ASN A 159 -1.59 -14.87 9.31
N THR A 160 -1.80 -13.66 9.83
CA THR A 160 -2.61 -13.42 11.01
C THR A 160 -4.10 -13.41 10.66
N PRO A 161 -5.00 -13.75 11.62
CA PRO A 161 -6.44 -13.76 11.35
C PRO A 161 -6.98 -12.39 10.93
N ILE A 162 -7.82 -12.37 9.90
CA ILE A 162 -8.56 -11.18 9.48
C ILE A 162 -9.75 -10.92 10.42
N ILE A 163 -10.38 -12.00 10.94
CA ILE A 163 -11.47 -11.91 11.91
C ILE A 163 -10.88 -12.12 13.30
N THR A 164 -11.12 -11.18 14.19
CA THR A 164 -10.57 -11.18 15.56
C THR A 164 -11.65 -10.85 16.59
N ALA A 165 -11.44 -11.36 17.81
CA ALA A 165 -12.23 -10.98 18.98
C ALA A 165 -11.52 -9.97 19.88
N SER A 166 -10.29 -9.55 19.54
CA SER A 166 -9.50 -8.59 20.32
C SER A 166 -9.20 -7.32 19.51
N ASP A 167 -9.22 -6.17 20.19
CA ASP A 167 -8.73 -4.91 19.66
C ASP A 167 -7.24 -4.77 20.00
N CYS A 168 -6.38 -4.78 18.99
CA CYS A 168 -4.94 -4.71 19.19
C CYS A 168 -4.42 -3.28 19.43
N GLU A 169 -5.18 -2.25 19.09
CA GLU A 169 -4.80 -0.84 19.30
C GLU A 169 -5.53 -0.22 20.53
N GLY A 170 -6.62 -0.86 20.99
CA GLY A 170 -7.36 -0.43 22.17
C GLY A 170 -8.26 0.81 21.97
N ALA A 171 -8.38 1.32 20.75
CA ALA A 171 -9.17 2.51 20.44
C ALA A 171 -9.71 2.51 18.99
N GLY A 172 -9.53 1.41 18.23
CA GLY A 172 -9.92 1.35 16.82
C GLY A 172 -11.43 1.20 16.64
N GLU A 173 -12.03 2.03 15.80
CA GLU A 173 -13.38 1.73 15.28
C GLU A 173 -13.28 0.52 14.34
N MET A 174 -13.79 -0.64 14.81
CA MET A 174 -13.73 -1.90 14.07
C MET A 174 -15.05 -2.21 13.37
N PHE A 175 -14.96 -2.71 12.14
CA PHE A 175 -16.11 -3.32 11.48
C PHE A 175 -16.53 -4.60 12.20
N ARG A 176 -17.81 -4.69 12.60
CA ARG A 176 -18.37 -5.89 13.22
C ARG A 176 -18.58 -6.98 12.16
N VAL A 177 -18.18 -8.22 12.49
CA VAL A 177 -18.46 -9.42 11.70
C VAL A 177 -19.50 -10.24 12.43
N THR A 178 -20.62 -10.51 11.79
CA THR A 178 -21.73 -11.27 12.36
C THR A 178 -22.47 -12.08 11.31
N ALA A 179 -23.00 -13.24 11.69
CA ALA A 179 -23.92 -14.06 10.90
C ALA A 179 -25.37 -13.96 11.44
N LEU A 180 -25.61 -13.10 12.43
CA LEU A 180 -26.96 -12.87 12.94
C LEU A 180 -27.82 -12.18 11.88
N ASP A 181 -29.10 -12.53 11.85
CA ASP A 181 -30.07 -11.77 11.05
C ASP A 181 -30.27 -10.39 11.67
N MET A 182 -29.89 -9.35 10.91
CA MET A 182 -30.00 -7.96 11.39
C MET A 182 -31.44 -7.45 11.44
N GLU A 183 -32.42 -8.16 10.82
CA GLU A 183 -33.83 -7.84 10.92
C GLU A 183 -34.48 -8.47 12.17
N ASP A 184 -33.89 -9.57 12.70
CA ASP A 184 -34.34 -10.26 13.92
C ASP A 184 -33.16 -10.62 14.83
N VAL A 185 -32.51 -9.58 15.38
CA VAL A 185 -31.34 -9.73 16.24
C VAL A 185 -31.72 -10.35 17.58
N PRO A 186 -31.17 -11.52 17.95
CA PRO A 186 -31.44 -12.14 19.24
C PRO A 186 -30.93 -11.27 20.40
N ARG A 187 -31.75 -11.16 21.46
CA ARG A 187 -31.47 -10.35 22.62
C ARG A 187 -31.41 -11.20 23.89
N VAL A 188 -30.52 -10.78 24.80
CA VAL A 188 -30.42 -11.36 26.14
C VAL A 188 -31.75 -11.16 26.88
N SER A 189 -32.35 -12.26 27.36
CA SER A 189 -33.60 -12.19 28.14
C SER A 189 -33.32 -11.70 29.56
N GLU A 190 -34.34 -11.15 30.24
CA GLU A 190 -34.25 -10.76 31.67
C GLU A 190 -33.81 -11.92 32.56
N LYS A 191 -34.28 -13.15 32.24
CA LYS A 191 -33.91 -14.36 32.98
C LYS A 191 -32.42 -14.69 32.79
N ALA A 192 -31.90 -14.66 31.55
CA ALA A 192 -30.50 -14.95 31.29
C ALA A 192 -29.59 -13.90 31.92
N ALA A 193 -29.98 -12.63 31.89
CA ALA A 193 -29.26 -11.56 32.56
C ALA A 193 -29.20 -11.76 34.08
N ALA A 194 -30.31 -12.13 34.71
CA ALA A 194 -30.35 -12.39 36.14
C ALA A 194 -29.50 -13.63 36.55
N GLU A 195 -29.46 -14.66 35.72
CA GLU A 195 -28.67 -15.87 35.95
C GLU A 195 -27.16 -15.70 35.65
N SER A 196 -26.77 -14.69 34.91
CA SER A 196 -25.36 -14.44 34.52
C SER A 196 -24.45 -13.86 35.62
N GLY A 197 -25.02 -13.50 36.77
CA GLY A 197 -24.25 -12.89 37.85
C GLY A 197 -23.73 -11.47 37.53
N GLY A 198 -24.31 -10.79 36.52
CA GLY A 198 -23.94 -9.44 36.08
C GLY A 198 -23.04 -9.39 34.83
N GLU A 199 -22.73 -10.54 34.24
CA GLU A 199 -21.94 -10.61 32.99
C GLU A 199 -22.74 -10.20 31.74
N LEU A 200 -24.08 -10.39 31.77
CA LEU A 200 -24.98 -10.07 30.66
C LEU A 200 -26.05 -9.07 31.11
N HIS A 201 -26.44 -8.17 30.20
CA HIS A 201 -27.50 -7.22 30.45
C HIS A 201 -28.72 -7.48 29.55
N ALA A 202 -29.93 -7.44 30.12
CA ALA A 202 -31.16 -7.67 29.39
C ALA A 202 -31.31 -6.67 28.24
N GLY A 203 -31.70 -7.15 27.08
CA GLY A 203 -31.87 -6.33 25.87
C GLY A 203 -30.62 -6.11 25.03
N GLU A 204 -29.44 -6.46 25.52
CA GLU A 204 -28.22 -6.48 24.71
C GLU A 204 -28.28 -7.60 23.66
N VAL A 205 -27.43 -7.49 22.62
CA VAL A 205 -27.30 -8.54 21.61
C VAL A 205 -26.80 -9.83 22.27
N ASP A 206 -27.52 -10.93 22.06
CA ASP A 206 -27.07 -12.25 22.52
C ASP A 206 -26.03 -12.86 21.56
N TRP A 207 -24.78 -12.46 21.72
CA TRP A 207 -23.67 -12.92 20.90
C TRP A 207 -23.39 -14.43 21.02
N SER A 208 -23.90 -15.12 22.07
CA SER A 208 -23.77 -16.58 22.19
C SER A 208 -24.47 -17.33 21.06
N ARG A 209 -25.41 -16.69 20.39
CA ARG A 209 -26.14 -17.19 19.22
C ARG A 209 -25.50 -16.84 17.88
N ASP A 210 -24.45 -16.03 17.87
CA ASP A 210 -23.70 -15.74 16.66
C ASP A 210 -22.72 -16.87 16.32
N PHE A 211 -22.18 -16.86 15.10
CA PHE A 211 -21.30 -17.90 14.57
C PHE A 211 -20.11 -18.22 15.48
N PHE A 212 -19.47 -17.20 16.04
CA PHE A 212 -18.30 -17.36 16.93
C PHE A 212 -18.66 -17.48 18.41
N GLY A 213 -19.93 -17.39 18.77
CA GLY A 213 -20.41 -17.39 20.17
C GLY A 213 -19.95 -16.20 21.01
N LYS A 214 -19.40 -15.16 20.37
CA LYS A 214 -18.91 -13.91 20.97
C LYS A 214 -18.76 -12.83 19.90
N PRO A 215 -18.66 -11.54 20.31
CA PRO A 215 -18.41 -10.46 19.37
C PRO A 215 -17.13 -10.68 18.58
N ALA A 216 -17.18 -10.55 17.26
CA ALA A 216 -16.04 -10.58 16.35
C ALA A 216 -16.00 -9.37 15.44
N SER A 217 -14.83 -9.01 14.98
CA SER A 217 -14.60 -7.83 14.14
C SER A 217 -13.54 -8.09 13.08
N LEU A 218 -13.45 -7.26 12.06
CA LEU A 218 -12.31 -7.23 11.16
C LEU A 218 -11.12 -6.60 11.88
N THR A 219 -9.92 -7.15 11.67
CA THR A 219 -8.70 -6.72 12.36
C THR A 219 -8.25 -5.32 11.91
N VAL A 220 -7.70 -4.55 12.81
CA VAL A 220 -7.02 -3.26 12.55
C VAL A 220 -5.50 -3.40 12.40
N SER A 221 -4.92 -4.55 12.82
CA SER A 221 -3.49 -4.89 12.71
C SER A 221 -3.26 -6.36 13.05
N GLY A 222 -2.22 -6.95 12.46
CA GLY A 222 -1.73 -8.27 12.81
C GLY A 222 -0.78 -8.30 14.02
N GLN A 223 -0.56 -7.16 14.68
CA GLN A 223 0.48 -6.93 15.68
C GLN A 223 0.56 -8.02 16.76
N LEU A 224 -0.52 -8.22 17.52
CA LEU A 224 -0.50 -9.09 18.69
C LEU A 224 -0.33 -10.58 18.31
N ASN A 225 -0.95 -10.99 17.20
CA ASN A 225 -0.85 -12.36 16.73
C ASN A 225 0.52 -12.68 16.10
N ALA A 226 1.15 -11.70 15.43
CA ALA A 226 2.48 -11.87 14.84
C ALA A 226 3.57 -12.04 15.91
N GLU A 227 3.44 -11.42 17.07
CA GLU A 227 4.38 -11.60 18.18
C GLU A 227 4.43 -13.04 18.71
N ASN A 228 3.32 -13.78 18.65
CA ASN A 228 3.32 -15.20 19.01
C ASN A 228 4.34 -15.99 18.18
N PHE A 229 4.43 -15.66 16.90
CA PHE A 229 5.34 -16.31 15.96
C PHE A 229 6.77 -15.78 16.10
N ALA A 230 6.96 -14.49 16.38
CA ALA A 230 8.28 -13.92 16.64
C ALA A 230 8.93 -14.58 17.87
N MET A 231 8.18 -14.86 18.93
CA MET A 231 8.66 -15.57 20.12
C MET A 231 9.05 -17.04 19.86
N ALA A 232 8.82 -17.55 18.66
CA ALA A 232 9.16 -18.95 18.28
C ALA A 232 10.10 -19.02 17.08
N PHE A 233 9.97 -18.12 16.09
CA PHE A 233 10.72 -18.14 14.85
C PHE A 233 11.81 -17.03 14.78
N GLY A 234 11.81 -16.10 15.74
CA GLY A 234 12.73 -14.96 15.74
C GLY A 234 12.24 -13.84 14.85
N ASP A 235 12.50 -13.93 13.55
CA ASP A 235 12.20 -12.90 12.58
C ASP A 235 11.00 -13.30 11.72
N VAL A 236 9.91 -12.53 11.82
CA VAL A 236 8.67 -12.79 11.09
C VAL A 236 8.12 -11.51 10.47
N TYR A 237 7.26 -11.63 9.48
CA TYR A 237 6.50 -10.49 8.98
C TYR A 237 5.10 -10.89 8.54
N THR A 238 4.17 -9.96 8.67
CA THR A 238 2.85 -10.02 8.02
C THR A 238 2.84 -9.08 6.82
N PHE A 239 2.06 -9.40 5.81
CA PHE A 239 1.67 -8.53 4.74
C PHE A 239 0.24 -8.87 4.37
N GLY A 240 -0.70 -8.17 4.96
CA GLY A 240 -2.11 -8.54 4.91
C GLY A 240 -3.06 -7.35 5.01
N PRO A 241 -4.35 -7.58 4.73
CA PRO A 241 -5.38 -6.57 4.81
C PRO A 241 -5.68 -6.18 6.26
N THR A 242 -5.93 -4.91 6.47
CA THR A 242 -6.40 -4.30 7.72
C THR A 242 -7.59 -3.39 7.44
N PHE A 243 -8.42 -3.18 8.47
CA PHE A 243 -9.71 -2.55 8.31
C PHE A 243 -9.92 -1.53 9.44
N ARG A 244 -10.36 -0.32 9.07
CA ARG A 244 -10.70 0.74 10.03
C ARG A 244 -12.04 1.36 9.66
N ALA A 245 -12.98 1.38 10.61
CA ALA A 245 -14.32 1.90 10.42
C ALA A 245 -14.46 3.41 10.71
N GLU A 246 -13.34 4.09 10.91
CA GLU A 246 -13.30 5.52 11.18
C GLU A 246 -14.05 6.34 10.10
N ASN A 247 -14.94 7.21 10.54
CA ASN A 247 -15.66 8.11 9.64
C ASN A 247 -14.76 9.27 9.18
N SER A 248 -13.68 8.93 8.48
CA SER A 248 -12.71 9.89 7.95
C SER A 248 -12.70 9.92 6.43
N ASN A 249 -12.98 11.08 5.85
CA ASN A 249 -13.07 11.27 4.39
C ASN A 249 -11.89 12.08 3.84
N THR A 250 -10.67 11.79 4.28
CA THR A 250 -9.46 12.46 3.81
C THR A 250 -8.86 11.77 2.58
N LYS A 251 -7.84 12.38 2.01
CA LYS A 251 -7.07 11.81 0.88
C LYS A 251 -6.19 10.62 1.29
N ARG A 252 -6.01 10.38 2.59
CA ARG A 252 -5.08 9.39 3.15
C ARG A 252 -5.77 8.24 3.89
N HIS A 253 -7.11 8.25 4.02
CA HIS A 253 -7.87 7.24 4.72
C HIS A 253 -8.66 6.36 3.76
N ALA A 254 -8.58 5.07 3.97
CA ALA A 254 -9.41 4.04 3.36
C ALA A 254 -9.85 3.07 4.47
N ALA A 255 -11.06 2.50 4.32
CA ALA A 255 -11.59 1.55 5.29
C ALA A 255 -10.92 0.16 5.19
N GLU A 256 -10.33 -0.16 4.04
CA GLU A 256 -9.56 -1.37 3.78
C GLU A 256 -8.23 -0.98 3.12
N PHE A 257 -7.12 -1.45 3.68
CA PHE A 257 -5.77 -1.22 3.19
C PHE A 257 -4.85 -2.35 3.64
N TRP A 258 -3.61 -2.38 3.17
CA TRP A 258 -2.65 -3.44 3.50
C TRP A 258 -1.54 -2.92 4.39
N MET A 259 -1.18 -3.71 5.41
CA MET A 259 -0.06 -3.42 6.30
C MET A 259 1.07 -4.43 6.10
N VAL A 260 2.29 -3.92 6.13
CA VAL A 260 3.52 -4.71 6.25
C VAL A 260 4.02 -4.54 7.68
N GLU A 261 4.09 -5.63 8.43
CA GLU A 261 4.39 -5.56 9.87
C GLU A 261 5.44 -6.64 10.26
N PRO A 262 6.75 -6.35 10.11
CA PRO A 262 7.81 -7.22 10.63
C PRO A 262 7.88 -7.19 12.15
N LYS A 263 8.38 -8.29 12.73
CA LYS A 263 8.73 -8.44 14.13
C LYS A 263 10.08 -9.15 14.20
N ILE A 264 10.98 -8.59 14.99
CA ILE A 264 12.35 -9.09 15.18
C ILE A 264 12.58 -9.35 16.66
N ALA A 265 12.94 -10.60 16.99
CA ALA A 265 13.27 -10.99 18.35
C ALA A 265 14.74 -10.66 18.67
N PHE A 266 15.05 -10.50 19.96
CA PHE A 266 16.40 -10.12 20.46
C PHE A 266 16.91 -8.77 19.92
N ALA A 267 16.01 -7.91 19.49
CA ALA A 267 16.28 -6.63 18.85
C ALA A 267 15.73 -5.46 19.69
N ASP A 268 16.36 -4.30 19.55
CA ASP A 268 15.96 -3.06 20.18
C ASP A 268 15.39 -2.05 19.14
N LEU A 269 15.14 -0.82 19.58
CA LEU A 269 14.61 0.22 18.72
C LEU A 269 15.56 0.61 17.59
N GLU A 270 16.89 0.53 17.83
CA GLU A 270 17.87 0.85 16.80
C GLU A 270 17.90 -0.19 15.68
N ASP A 271 17.79 -1.47 16.04
CA ASP A 271 17.67 -2.57 15.09
C ASP A 271 16.40 -2.43 14.21
N ASP A 272 15.29 -2.02 14.83
CA ASP A 272 14.00 -1.78 14.14
C ASP A 272 14.12 -0.65 13.12
N MET A 273 14.72 0.48 13.52
CA MET A 273 14.98 1.61 12.61
C MET A 273 15.89 1.23 11.45
N ASN A 274 16.95 0.47 11.70
CA ASN A 274 17.86 0.00 10.66
C ASN A 274 17.13 -0.90 9.65
N LEU A 275 16.31 -1.84 10.12
CA LEU A 275 15.51 -2.71 9.26
C LEU A 275 14.51 -1.90 8.41
N ALA A 276 13.85 -0.91 9.01
CA ALA A 276 12.89 -0.03 8.33
C ALA A 276 13.56 0.81 7.23
N GLU A 277 14.73 1.39 7.51
CA GLU A 277 15.54 2.14 6.55
C GLU A 277 15.97 1.26 5.38
N ASP A 278 16.53 0.08 5.66
CA ASP A 278 16.98 -0.89 4.66
C ASP A 278 15.82 -1.34 3.75
N MET A 279 14.67 -1.67 4.33
CA MET A 279 13.48 -2.08 3.58
C MET A 279 12.99 -0.97 2.65
N LEU A 280 12.88 0.25 3.14
CA LEU A 280 12.40 1.37 2.34
C LEU A 280 13.33 1.66 1.17
N LYS A 281 14.64 1.71 1.41
CA LYS A 281 15.66 1.87 0.37
C LYS A 281 15.64 0.74 -0.65
N HIS A 282 15.49 -0.51 -0.19
CA HIS A 282 15.40 -1.67 -1.08
C HIS A 282 14.21 -1.58 -2.02
N VAL A 283 13.02 -1.27 -1.50
CA VAL A 283 11.79 -1.18 -2.32
C VAL A 283 11.90 -0.04 -3.32
N ILE A 284 12.37 1.13 -2.91
CA ILE A 284 12.57 2.27 -3.82
C ILE A 284 13.53 1.89 -4.95
N ASN A 285 14.69 1.33 -4.65
CA ASN A 285 15.67 0.93 -5.66
C ASN A 285 15.11 -0.12 -6.62
N LYS A 286 14.37 -1.12 -6.13
CA LYS A 286 13.72 -2.14 -6.97
C LYS A 286 12.66 -1.56 -7.89
N VAL A 287 11.88 -0.60 -7.43
CA VAL A 287 10.88 0.08 -8.25
C VAL A 287 11.58 0.96 -9.31
N MET A 288 12.63 1.68 -8.94
CA MET A 288 13.40 2.50 -9.89
C MET A 288 14.06 1.64 -10.99
N ASP A 289 14.58 0.47 -10.64
CA ASP A 289 15.18 -0.48 -11.57
C ASP A 289 14.15 -1.13 -12.52
N ARG A 290 12.99 -1.54 -11.99
CA ARG A 290 12.02 -2.36 -12.72
C ARG A 290 10.89 -1.61 -13.39
N CYS A 291 10.66 -0.34 -13.02
CA CYS A 291 9.58 0.50 -13.52
C CYS A 291 10.07 1.87 -14.03
N PRO A 292 11.18 1.94 -14.82
CA PRO A 292 11.71 3.23 -15.25
C PRO A 292 10.76 4.01 -16.18
N ASP A 293 10.02 3.32 -17.06
CA ASP A 293 9.07 3.96 -17.98
C ASP A 293 7.84 4.50 -17.26
N GLU A 294 7.32 3.74 -16.28
CA GLU A 294 6.23 4.14 -15.42
C GLU A 294 6.60 5.37 -14.60
N LEU A 295 7.78 5.35 -13.96
CA LEU A 295 8.29 6.49 -13.19
C LEU A 295 8.56 7.72 -14.05
N ALA A 296 9.10 7.56 -15.24
CA ALA A 296 9.31 8.67 -16.18
C ALA A 296 7.98 9.34 -16.56
N MET A 297 6.93 8.56 -16.81
CA MET A 297 5.60 9.07 -17.09
C MET A 297 5.01 9.80 -15.87
N LEU A 298 5.10 9.20 -14.68
CA LEU A 298 4.58 9.79 -13.45
C LEU A 298 5.34 11.07 -13.08
N ASN A 299 6.68 11.07 -13.21
CA ASN A 299 7.51 12.26 -12.99
C ASN A 299 7.16 13.42 -13.93
N LYS A 300 6.80 13.10 -15.18
CA LYS A 300 6.42 14.11 -16.17
C LYS A 300 5.02 14.69 -15.96
N PHE A 301 4.06 13.86 -15.58
CA PHE A 301 2.64 14.22 -15.66
C PHE A 301 1.90 14.26 -14.32
N VAL A 302 2.47 13.69 -13.25
CA VAL A 302 1.84 13.59 -11.93
C VAL A 302 2.62 14.40 -10.89
N ASP A 303 3.93 14.14 -10.74
CA ASP A 303 4.78 14.79 -9.76
C ASP A 303 6.19 15.00 -10.33
N LYS A 304 6.49 16.22 -10.74
CA LYS A 304 7.74 16.57 -11.44
C LYS A 304 9.03 16.35 -10.62
N GLY A 305 8.92 16.26 -9.30
CA GLY A 305 10.05 15.97 -8.39
C GLY A 305 10.16 14.53 -7.96
N LEU A 306 9.35 13.62 -8.51
CA LEU A 306 9.22 12.25 -8.02
C LEU A 306 10.54 11.48 -8.03
N ILE A 307 11.21 11.40 -9.18
CA ILE A 307 12.44 10.63 -9.33
C ILE A 307 13.57 11.20 -8.45
N GLU A 308 13.71 12.53 -8.42
CA GLU A 308 14.69 13.20 -7.58
C GLU A 308 14.48 12.88 -6.09
N ARG A 309 13.24 12.99 -5.61
CA ARG A 309 12.86 12.67 -4.23
C ARG A 309 13.12 11.19 -3.89
N LEU A 310 12.72 10.26 -4.75
CA LEU A 310 12.97 8.83 -4.53
C LEU A 310 14.46 8.51 -4.51
N THR A 311 15.25 9.10 -5.42
CA THR A 311 16.72 8.95 -5.45
C THR A 311 17.34 9.50 -4.17
N HIS A 312 16.90 10.68 -3.73
CA HIS A 312 17.38 11.29 -2.50
C HIS A 312 17.14 10.39 -1.28
N VAL A 313 15.93 9.84 -1.11
CA VAL A 313 15.63 8.93 0.00
C VAL A 313 16.43 7.63 -0.09
N ALA A 314 16.58 7.05 -1.29
CA ALA A 314 17.31 5.80 -1.49
C ALA A 314 18.82 5.92 -1.18
N THR A 315 19.39 7.12 -1.28
CA THR A 315 20.83 7.37 -1.13
C THR A 315 21.23 8.11 0.14
N SER A 316 20.28 8.69 0.86
CA SER A 316 20.54 9.43 2.10
C SER A 316 20.66 8.48 3.30
N ASP A 317 21.52 8.83 4.26
CA ASP A 317 21.43 8.30 5.62
C ASP A 317 20.28 8.99 6.34
N PHE A 318 19.44 8.23 7.03
CA PHE A 318 18.31 8.79 7.75
C PHE A 318 18.76 9.49 9.03
N ALA A 319 18.24 10.68 9.28
CA ALA A 319 18.48 11.38 10.55
C ALA A 319 17.72 10.67 11.68
N ARG A 320 18.21 10.85 12.91
CA ARG A 320 17.55 10.36 14.14
C ARG A 320 17.49 11.49 15.12
N VAL A 321 16.31 11.70 15.71
CA VAL A 321 16.05 12.78 16.67
C VAL A 321 15.01 12.29 17.67
N THR A 322 15.14 12.65 18.93
CA THR A 322 14.09 12.37 19.93
C THR A 322 12.89 13.30 19.71
N TYR A 323 11.71 12.86 20.12
CA TYR A 323 10.50 13.69 20.09
C TYR A 323 10.70 15.01 20.86
N THR A 324 11.36 14.96 22.01
CA THR A 324 11.65 16.16 22.81
C THR A 324 12.53 17.16 22.03
N GLU A 325 13.58 16.69 21.37
CA GLU A 325 14.43 17.53 20.52
C GLU A 325 13.67 18.02 19.28
N ALA A 326 12.85 17.18 18.66
CA ALA A 326 12.02 17.56 17.50
C ALA A 326 11.05 18.69 17.88
N VAL A 327 10.38 18.60 19.01
CA VAL A 327 9.50 19.68 19.52
C VAL A 327 10.31 20.96 19.75
N SER A 328 11.49 20.88 20.38
CA SER A 328 12.37 22.04 20.56
C SER A 328 12.78 22.70 19.24
N ILE A 329 13.09 21.92 18.21
CA ILE A 329 13.39 22.42 16.86
C ILE A 329 12.20 23.18 16.26
N LEU A 330 10.99 22.64 16.44
CA LEU A 330 9.75 23.26 15.95
C LEU A 330 9.42 24.55 16.72
N GLU A 331 9.57 24.56 18.05
CA GLU A 331 9.40 25.75 18.90
C GLU A 331 10.41 26.85 18.53
N ASP A 332 11.65 26.47 18.28
CA ASP A 332 12.70 27.38 17.79
C ASP A 332 12.34 27.98 16.42
N ALA A 333 11.74 27.19 15.53
CA ALA A 333 11.28 27.68 14.23
C ALA A 333 10.15 28.72 14.40
N VAL A 334 9.19 28.46 15.30
CA VAL A 334 8.12 29.41 15.65
C VAL A 334 8.71 30.70 16.21
N ALA A 335 9.67 30.62 17.13
CA ALA A 335 10.36 31.78 17.71
C ALA A 335 11.12 32.62 16.64
N LYS A 336 11.56 31.99 15.56
CA LYS A 336 12.20 32.64 14.40
C LYS A 336 11.22 33.15 13.35
N GLY A 337 9.90 33.03 13.60
CA GLY A 337 8.84 33.58 12.75
C GLY A 337 8.20 32.58 11.78
N HIS A 338 8.52 31.29 11.84
CA HIS A 338 7.79 30.27 11.12
C HIS A 338 6.38 30.12 11.69
N THR A 339 5.37 29.92 10.84
CA THR A 339 3.98 29.77 11.29
C THR A 339 3.47 28.40 10.89
N PHE A 340 3.02 27.62 11.88
CA PHE A 340 2.29 26.37 11.69
C PHE A 340 0.78 26.62 11.86
N GLU A 341 -0.04 25.82 11.19
CA GLU A 341 -1.50 25.81 11.36
C GLU A 341 -1.89 25.28 12.74
N TYR A 342 -1.17 24.22 13.18
CA TYR A 342 -1.38 23.60 14.49
C TYR A 342 -0.32 24.05 15.50
N PRO A 343 -0.69 24.24 16.78
CA PRO A 343 0.26 24.66 17.80
C PRO A 343 1.33 23.59 18.05
N VAL A 344 2.53 24.04 18.41
CA VAL A 344 3.63 23.17 18.81
C VAL A 344 3.76 23.21 20.33
N SER A 345 3.72 22.04 20.97
CA SER A 345 4.06 21.89 22.39
C SER A 345 4.38 20.42 22.69
N TRP A 346 5.14 20.18 23.77
CA TRP A 346 5.43 18.81 24.19
C TRP A 346 4.14 18.07 24.60
N GLY A 347 3.98 16.82 24.19
CA GLY A 347 2.83 15.97 24.51
C GLY A 347 1.74 15.93 23.43
N ILE A 348 1.88 16.67 22.33
CA ILE A 348 0.93 16.61 21.21
C ILE A 348 1.35 15.59 20.16
N ASP A 349 0.37 15.09 19.37
CA ASP A 349 0.68 14.41 18.13
C ASP A 349 1.24 15.40 17.09
N LEU A 350 2.41 15.05 16.51
CA LEU A 350 2.97 15.84 15.42
C LEU A 350 2.05 15.77 14.20
N GLN A 351 1.72 16.93 13.65
CA GLN A 351 0.93 17.00 12.43
C GLN A 351 1.83 16.93 11.19
N THR A 352 1.26 16.57 10.05
CA THR A 352 2.03 16.43 8.79
C THR A 352 2.88 17.66 8.46
N GLU A 353 2.46 18.86 8.80
CA GLU A 353 3.25 20.08 8.57
C GLU A 353 4.51 20.13 9.45
N HIS A 354 4.41 19.67 10.71
CA HIS A 354 5.55 19.54 11.61
C HIS A 354 6.57 18.51 11.09
N GLU A 355 6.08 17.34 10.66
CA GLU A 355 6.88 16.25 10.12
C GLU A 355 7.60 16.69 8.82
N ARG A 356 6.90 17.41 7.95
CA ARG A 356 7.48 17.93 6.72
C ARG A 356 8.51 19.02 7.00
N PHE A 357 8.27 19.90 7.96
CA PHE A 357 9.29 20.87 8.36
C PHE A 357 10.58 20.18 8.80
N LEU A 358 10.48 19.15 9.64
CA LEU A 358 11.65 18.39 10.08
C LEU A 358 12.41 17.76 8.90
N THR A 359 11.70 17.12 7.97
CA THR A 359 12.32 16.39 6.86
C THR A 359 12.73 17.25 5.67
N GLU A 360 12.03 18.36 5.38
CA GLU A 360 12.24 19.17 4.18
C GLU A 360 13.05 20.43 4.46
N GLU A 361 12.90 21.05 5.64
CA GLU A 361 13.52 22.32 5.95
C GLU A 361 14.70 22.18 6.92
N HIS A 362 14.54 21.39 8.01
CA HIS A 362 15.56 21.25 9.03
C HIS A 362 16.63 20.23 8.65
N PHE A 363 16.29 18.93 8.61
CA PHE A 363 17.25 17.85 8.34
C PHE A 363 17.52 17.67 6.84
N LYS A 364 16.59 18.04 5.98
CA LYS A 364 16.62 17.90 4.52
C LYS A 364 16.87 16.48 4.05
N ARG A 365 16.35 15.50 4.77
CA ARG A 365 16.48 14.06 4.53
C ARG A 365 15.44 13.28 5.36
N PRO A 366 15.19 11.98 5.06
CA PRO A 366 14.36 11.16 5.91
C PRO A 366 14.83 11.18 7.35
N THR A 367 13.89 11.14 8.29
CA THR A 367 14.20 11.34 9.71
C THR A 367 13.36 10.40 10.56
N PHE A 368 14.00 9.66 11.46
CA PHE A 368 13.32 8.97 12.55
C PHE A 368 13.14 9.94 13.72
N VAL A 369 11.89 10.04 14.21
CA VAL A 369 11.58 10.68 15.48
C VAL A 369 11.31 9.58 16.50
N THR A 370 12.01 9.61 17.64
CA THR A 370 11.98 8.55 18.65
C THR A 370 11.49 9.06 20.00
N ASP A 371 11.21 8.13 20.93
CA ASP A 371 10.95 8.43 22.33
C ASP A 371 9.76 9.38 22.54
N TYR A 372 8.63 9.00 21.99
CA TYR A 372 7.37 9.73 22.10
C TYR A 372 6.77 9.70 23.51
N PRO A 373 5.96 10.70 23.88
CA PRO A 373 5.19 10.67 25.12
C PRO A 373 4.32 9.41 25.24
N VAL A 374 4.30 8.83 26.43
CA VAL A 374 3.59 7.57 26.69
C VAL A 374 2.07 7.69 26.51
N GLU A 375 1.51 8.89 26.68
CA GLU A 375 0.08 9.17 26.61
C GLU A 375 -0.48 9.06 25.19
N ILE A 376 0.36 9.27 24.17
CA ILE A 376 -0.06 9.30 22.76
C ILE A 376 0.34 8.05 21.98
N LYS A 377 0.89 7.02 22.65
CA LYS A 377 1.35 5.78 22.00
C LYS A 377 0.71 4.54 22.63
N ALA A 378 0.68 3.44 21.87
CA ALA A 378 0.02 2.19 22.23
C ALA A 378 0.60 1.54 23.50
N PHE A 379 -0.23 0.77 24.21
CA PHE A 379 0.09 0.16 25.50
C PHE A 379 1.25 -0.83 25.48
N TYR A 380 1.48 -1.48 24.34
CA TYR A 380 2.49 -2.52 24.18
C TYR A 380 3.90 -1.98 23.89
N MET A 381 4.06 -0.67 23.73
CA MET A 381 5.36 -0.07 23.49
C MET A 381 6.18 0.01 24.79
N ARG A 382 7.48 -0.27 24.71
CA ARG A 382 8.37 -0.30 25.87
C ARG A 382 8.44 1.08 26.54
N LEU A 383 8.06 1.12 27.82
CA LEU A 383 8.23 2.33 28.64
C LEU A 383 9.71 2.58 28.91
N ASN A 384 10.19 3.77 28.57
CA ASN A 384 11.57 4.19 28.86
C ASN A 384 11.81 4.38 30.35
N ASP A 385 13.07 4.41 30.76
CA ASP A 385 13.44 4.49 32.18
C ASP A 385 13.09 5.84 32.82
N ASP A 386 12.79 6.86 32.02
CA ASP A 386 12.25 8.17 32.46
C ASP A 386 10.79 8.10 32.96
N GLY A 387 10.09 7.01 32.65
CA GLY A 387 8.67 6.80 32.98
C GLY A 387 7.69 7.75 32.26
N LYS A 388 8.14 8.50 31.26
CA LYS A 388 7.35 9.51 30.54
C LYS A 388 7.28 9.27 29.06
N THR A 389 8.28 8.59 28.50
CA THR A 389 8.37 8.30 27.08
C THR A 389 8.38 6.81 26.83
N VAL A 390 8.11 6.41 25.58
CA VAL A 390 8.17 5.02 25.10
C VAL A 390 9.17 4.91 23.95
N ALA A 391 9.82 3.76 23.83
CA ALA A 391 10.75 3.43 22.76
C ALA A 391 10.00 3.21 21.43
N ALA A 392 9.32 4.25 20.95
CA ALA A 392 8.67 4.33 19.66
C ALA A 392 9.57 5.02 18.64
N ALA A 393 9.38 4.73 17.36
CA ALA A 393 10.04 5.44 16.26
C ALA A 393 9.07 5.59 15.09
N ASP A 394 8.89 6.81 14.62
CA ASP A 394 8.18 7.12 13.39
C ASP A 394 9.19 7.54 12.31
N CYS A 395 9.17 6.87 11.16
CA CYS A 395 9.99 7.22 10.01
C CYS A 395 9.25 8.25 9.16
N LEU A 396 9.81 9.45 9.10
CA LEU A 396 9.29 10.56 8.32
C LEU A 396 10.07 10.68 7.00
N VAL A 397 9.36 10.90 5.90
CA VAL A 397 9.98 11.13 4.60
C VAL A 397 9.48 12.44 3.96
N PRO A 398 10.34 13.12 3.16
CA PRO A 398 9.94 14.34 2.47
C PRO A 398 8.71 14.13 1.59
N GLY A 399 7.75 15.07 1.62
CA GLY A 399 6.55 15.07 0.78
C GLY A 399 5.32 14.41 1.39
N ILE A 400 5.47 13.45 2.31
CA ILE A 400 4.33 12.74 2.90
C ILE A 400 4.29 12.79 4.44
N GLY A 401 5.44 12.99 5.11
CA GLY A 401 5.56 12.86 6.55
C GLY A 401 5.74 11.40 6.97
N GLU A 402 5.08 10.95 8.02
CA GLU A 402 5.16 9.59 8.54
C GLU A 402 4.77 8.56 7.47
N ILE A 403 5.65 7.57 7.24
CA ILE A 403 5.46 6.43 6.34
C ILE A 403 5.53 5.08 7.08
N ILE A 404 6.31 4.99 8.15
CA ILE A 404 6.48 3.83 9.02
C ILE A 404 6.34 4.29 10.46
N GLY A 405 5.58 3.54 11.26
CA GLY A 405 5.56 3.67 12.72
C GLY A 405 5.99 2.35 13.37
N GLY A 406 6.92 2.41 14.33
CA GLY A 406 7.48 1.23 14.97
C GLY A 406 7.76 1.44 16.45
N SER A 407 8.18 0.38 17.14
CA SER A 407 8.67 0.47 18.52
C SER A 407 9.42 -0.79 18.95
N GLN A 408 10.25 -0.66 19.94
CA GLN A 408 10.56 -1.78 20.83
C GLN A 408 9.30 -2.11 21.64
N ARG A 409 9.05 -3.41 21.88
CA ARG A 409 7.86 -3.87 22.59
C ARG A 409 8.17 -4.02 24.08
N GLU A 410 7.14 -3.87 24.93
CA GLU A 410 7.28 -4.06 26.36
C GLU A 410 7.49 -5.55 26.68
N GLU A 411 8.69 -5.90 27.08
CA GLU A 411 9.08 -7.27 27.46
C GLU A 411 8.89 -7.57 28.94
N ARG A 412 8.68 -6.53 29.81
CA ARG A 412 8.49 -6.67 31.24
C ARG A 412 7.02 -6.90 31.57
N LEU A 413 6.70 -8.08 32.09
CA LEU A 413 5.32 -8.51 32.36
C LEU A 413 4.58 -7.56 33.27
N ASP A 414 5.20 -7.16 34.39
CA ASP A 414 4.61 -6.30 35.41
C ASP A 414 4.28 -4.89 34.86
N VAL A 415 5.13 -4.37 33.96
CA VAL A 415 4.90 -3.08 33.33
C VAL A 415 3.75 -3.18 32.33
N LEU A 416 3.72 -4.25 31.52
CA LEU A 416 2.67 -4.49 30.53
C LEU A 416 1.29 -4.67 31.21
N GLU A 417 1.20 -5.50 32.26
CA GLU A 417 -0.05 -5.71 33.03
C GLU A 417 -0.54 -4.41 33.67
N ARG A 418 0.37 -3.60 34.20
CA ARG A 418 0.03 -2.28 34.75
C ARG A 418 -0.54 -1.35 33.67
N ARG A 419 0.09 -1.28 32.48
CA ARG A 419 -0.38 -0.42 31.38
C ARG A 419 -1.75 -0.85 30.86
N ILE A 420 -2.01 -2.14 30.74
CA ILE A 420 -3.34 -2.69 30.40
C ILE A 420 -4.39 -2.22 31.42
N GLY A 421 -4.06 -2.28 32.73
CA GLY A 421 -4.95 -1.83 33.79
C GLY A 421 -5.19 -0.32 33.81
N GLU A 422 -4.13 0.50 33.62
CA GLU A 422 -4.23 1.96 33.56
C GLU A 422 -5.14 2.45 32.42
N LEU A 423 -5.18 1.73 31.31
CA LEU A 423 -6.04 2.04 30.17
C LEU A 423 -7.45 1.46 30.29
N GLY A 424 -7.78 0.76 31.39
CA GLY A 424 -9.09 0.17 31.62
C GLY A 424 -9.42 -1.00 30.67
N MET A 425 -8.40 -1.60 30.06
CA MET A 425 -8.57 -2.74 29.15
C MET A 425 -8.83 -4.02 29.97
N ASP A 426 -9.63 -4.94 29.43
CA ASP A 426 -9.93 -6.20 30.08
C ASP A 426 -8.71 -7.14 30.05
N PRO A 427 -8.05 -7.45 31.20
CA PRO A 427 -6.86 -8.29 31.23
C PRO A 427 -7.09 -9.71 30.70
N ALA A 428 -8.34 -10.23 30.76
CA ALA A 428 -8.64 -11.56 30.28
C ALA A 428 -8.47 -11.70 28.76
N GLN A 429 -8.75 -10.63 28.02
CA GLN A 429 -8.60 -10.60 26.55
C GLN A 429 -7.12 -10.60 26.13
N TYR A 430 -6.21 -10.12 26.98
CA TYR A 430 -4.78 -9.99 26.70
C TYR A 430 -3.93 -11.03 27.42
N LYS A 431 -4.57 -12.00 28.11
CA LYS A 431 -3.86 -13.06 28.83
C LYS A 431 -2.83 -13.80 27.95
N TYR A 432 -3.22 -14.17 26.72
CA TYR A 432 -2.31 -14.86 25.79
C TYR A 432 -1.09 -13.99 25.41
N TYR A 433 -1.27 -12.67 25.34
CA TYR A 433 -0.20 -11.73 25.03
C TYR A 433 0.74 -11.54 26.23
N CYS A 434 0.20 -11.50 27.44
CA CYS A 434 0.99 -11.50 28.69
C CYS A 434 1.75 -12.83 28.89
N ASP A 435 1.17 -13.97 28.47
CA ASP A 435 1.81 -15.28 28.55
C ASP A 435 3.12 -15.33 27.74
N LEU A 436 3.25 -14.56 26.64
CA LEU A 436 4.51 -14.41 25.90
C LEU A 436 5.64 -13.79 26.75
N ARG A 437 5.29 -12.93 27.72
CA ARG A 437 6.27 -12.34 28.65
C ARG A 437 6.58 -13.29 29.81
N ARG A 438 5.63 -14.13 30.16
CA ARG A 438 5.79 -15.13 31.25
C ARG A 438 6.64 -16.31 30.83
N TYR A 439 6.54 -16.74 29.58
CA TYR A 439 7.14 -17.96 29.07
C TYR A 439 8.25 -17.69 28.03
N GLY A 440 9.37 -17.15 28.48
CA GLY A 440 10.55 -16.96 27.66
C GLY A 440 10.59 -15.64 26.89
N SER A 441 10.26 -14.55 27.57
CA SER A 441 10.33 -13.20 27.00
C SER A 441 11.75 -12.83 26.57
N CYS A 442 11.85 -12.02 25.53
CA CYS A 442 13.09 -11.37 25.10
C CYS A 442 12.78 -9.93 24.66
N ARG A 443 13.83 -9.10 24.54
CA ARG A 443 13.70 -7.84 23.80
C ARG A 443 13.25 -8.14 22.38
N HIS A 444 12.32 -7.38 21.86
CA HIS A 444 11.85 -7.52 20.49
C HIS A 444 11.25 -6.21 20.02
N ALA A 445 11.28 -6.00 18.74
CA ALA A 445 10.83 -4.77 18.11
C ALA A 445 10.08 -5.07 16.81
N GLY A 446 9.48 -4.06 16.23
CA GLY A 446 8.81 -4.18 14.96
C GLY A 446 8.10 -2.89 14.58
N PHE A 447 7.79 -2.78 13.30
CA PHE A 447 7.13 -1.61 12.77
C PHE A 447 5.90 -1.98 11.91
N GLY A 448 5.12 -0.98 11.56
CA GLY A 448 4.03 -1.05 10.59
C GLY A 448 4.25 -0.07 9.46
N LEU A 449 4.10 -0.55 8.23
CA LEU A 449 4.10 0.25 7.02
C LEU A 449 2.74 0.10 6.32
N GLY A 450 2.02 1.20 6.14
CA GLY A 450 0.84 1.25 5.28
C GLY A 450 1.24 1.12 3.82
N PHE A 451 0.91 0.00 3.18
CA PHE A 451 1.35 -0.28 1.81
C PHE A 451 0.82 0.73 0.80
N GLU A 452 -0.41 1.17 0.95
CA GLU A 452 -1.00 2.20 0.10
C GLU A 452 -0.29 3.54 0.23
N ARG A 453 0.13 3.92 1.44
CA ARG A 453 0.91 5.14 1.68
C ARG A 453 2.28 5.05 0.99
N LEU A 454 2.91 3.87 1.03
CA LEU A 454 4.13 3.62 0.26
C LEU A 454 3.89 3.73 -1.25
N VAL A 455 2.81 3.14 -1.79
CA VAL A 455 2.51 3.25 -3.23
C VAL A 455 2.21 4.69 -3.63
N MET A 456 1.48 5.46 -2.80
CA MET A 456 1.32 6.91 -3.03
C MET A 456 2.68 7.61 -3.11
N TYR A 457 3.60 7.29 -2.21
CA TYR A 457 4.94 7.85 -2.17
C TYR A 457 5.75 7.52 -3.43
N LEU A 458 5.75 6.24 -3.84
CA LEU A 458 6.45 5.72 -5.02
C LEU A 458 5.90 6.27 -6.35
N THR A 459 4.66 6.71 -6.38
CA THR A 459 3.97 7.16 -7.61
C THR A 459 3.72 8.66 -7.69
N GLY A 460 3.85 9.39 -6.58
CA GLY A 460 3.49 10.80 -6.48
C GLY A 460 1.97 11.06 -6.49
N VAL A 461 1.16 10.02 -6.47
CA VAL A 461 -0.31 10.13 -6.45
C VAL A 461 -0.78 10.62 -5.09
N GLN A 462 -1.66 11.63 -5.06
CA GLN A 462 -2.03 12.35 -3.85
C GLN A 462 -3.26 11.81 -3.12
N ASN A 463 -3.89 10.76 -3.63
CA ASN A 463 -5.12 10.23 -3.03
C ASN A 463 -5.07 8.71 -2.96
N ILE A 464 -5.28 8.16 -1.78
CA ILE A 464 -5.25 6.72 -1.50
C ILE A 464 -6.22 5.90 -2.38
N ARG A 465 -7.36 6.51 -2.78
CA ARG A 465 -8.34 5.88 -3.69
C ARG A 465 -7.76 5.54 -5.06
N ASP A 466 -6.66 6.18 -5.42
CA ASP A 466 -6.05 6.05 -6.76
C ASP A 466 -4.86 5.07 -6.77
N VAL A 467 -4.52 4.49 -5.62
CA VAL A 467 -3.50 3.44 -5.50
C VAL A 467 -4.07 2.09 -5.06
N ILE A 468 -5.37 2.03 -4.80
CA ILE A 468 -6.13 0.81 -4.48
C ILE A 468 -6.96 0.42 -5.71
N PRO A 469 -6.94 -0.85 -6.14
CA PRO A 469 -7.75 -1.29 -7.30
C PRO A 469 -9.23 -0.95 -7.17
N HIS A 470 -9.85 -1.33 -6.06
CA HIS A 470 -11.25 -1.07 -5.71
C HIS A 470 -11.31 -0.53 -4.28
N PRO A 471 -11.17 0.79 -4.07
CA PRO A 471 -11.07 1.37 -2.74
C PRO A 471 -12.38 1.26 -1.96
N ARG A 472 -12.27 0.92 -0.67
CA ARG A 472 -13.35 0.97 0.31
C ARG A 472 -13.17 2.22 1.16
N THR A 473 -14.15 3.10 1.12
CA THR A 473 -14.12 4.37 1.87
C THR A 473 -15.53 4.69 2.36
N VAL A 474 -15.66 5.68 3.24
CA VAL A 474 -16.97 6.12 3.71
C VAL A 474 -17.91 6.38 2.53
N GLY A 475 -19.07 5.74 2.54
CA GLY A 475 -20.10 5.86 1.49
C GLY A 475 -19.76 5.20 0.15
N ASN A 476 -18.68 4.40 0.07
CA ASN A 476 -18.29 3.74 -1.18
C ASN A 476 -17.78 2.31 -0.96
N ALA A 477 -18.54 1.36 -1.49
CA ALA A 477 -18.18 -0.06 -1.60
C ALA A 477 -18.49 -0.62 -3.00
N GLU A 478 -18.50 0.25 -4.01
CA GLU A 478 -18.80 -0.09 -5.40
C GLU A 478 -17.78 -1.06 -6.00
N PHE A 479 -18.24 -2.00 -6.84
CA PHE A 479 -17.50 -3.10 -7.48
C PHE A 479 -17.10 -4.24 -6.51
#